data_8653c64112b3b1716ea9bb1a3705d903
#
_entry.id   8653c64112b3b1716ea9bb1a3705d903
#
_cell.length_a   1.000
_cell.length_b   1.000
_cell.length_c   1.000
_cell.angle_alpha   90.00
_cell.angle_beta   90.00
_cell.angle_gamma   90.00
#
_symmetry.space_group_name_H-M   'P 1'
#
loop_
_entity.id
_entity.type
_entity.pdbx_description
1 polymer ?
#
loop_
_entity_poly.entity_id
_entity_poly.type
_entity_poly.pdbx_seq_one_letter_code
_entity_poly.pdbx_strand_id
1 'polypeptide(L)'
;MLAALVGCAATPKQFPVALEVDFGPAGRPPISEELTVGRGATPKTLLAQRCAVETGAACCDPREVSGIEGVAIDPAANRWWTVSVNGSTKVSPYRTKLKPGDRVRWSYRADDQ
;
A
#
# COMPACT_ATOMS: atom_id res chain seq x y z
N MET A 1 -18.05 -23.20 18.07
CA MET A 1 -17.70 -22.69 18.04
C MET A 1 -16.95 -22.15 18.22
N LEU A 2 -16.62 -22.01 18.41
CA LEU A 2 -15.94 -21.52 18.59
C LEU A 2 -15.34 -20.67 18.65
N ALA A 3 -15.36 -20.40 18.68
CA ALA A 3 -14.92 -19.61 18.70
C ALA A 3 -14.32 -18.95 19.08
N ALA A 4 -14.32 -18.70 19.50
CA ALA A 4 -13.89 -18.00 19.85
C ALA A 4 -12.95 -17.76 20.11
N LEU A 5 -12.58 -17.99 20.16
CA LEU A 5 -11.77 -17.73 20.40
C LEU A 5 -11.07 -17.04 20.40
N VAL A 6 -11.15 -16.78 20.51
CA VAL A 6 -10.72 -16.20 20.58
C VAL A 6 -9.91 -15.52 20.59
N GLY A 7 -9.87 -15.26 20.65
CA GLY A 7 -9.31 -14.32 20.68
C GLY A 7 -8.08 -14.00 20.72
N CYS A 8 -7.54 -14.47 20.68
CA CYS A 8 -6.53 -14.05 20.95
C CYS A 8 -5.64 -13.74 20.17
N ALA A 9 -5.58 -13.48 19.67
CA ALA A 9 -4.67 -12.95 19.59
C ALA A 9 -3.62 -12.97 18.60
N ALA A 10 -3.06 -13.94 18.21
CA ALA A 10 -2.00 -13.96 17.22
C ALA A 10 -2.55 -13.66 15.84
N THR A 11 -1.80 -12.88 15.06
CA THR A 11 -2.11 -12.66 13.67
C THR A 11 -2.05 -13.98 12.91
N PRO A 12 -3.07 -14.34 12.15
CA PRO A 12 -3.05 -15.57 11.36
C PRO A 12 -1.87 -15.58 10.38
N LYS A 13 -1.49 -16.75 9.91
CA LYS A 13 -0.43 -16.86 8.92
C LYS A 13 -0.79 -16.21 7.62
N GLN A 14 -2.06 -16.24 7.26
CA GLN A 14 -2.58 -15.59 6.06
C GLN A 14 -3.89 -14.92 6.40
N PHE A 15 -4.15 -13.78 5.76
CA PHE A 15 -5.36 -13.03 6.03
C PHE A 15 -5.69 -12.09 4.88
N PRO A 16 -6.95 -11.66 4.76
CA PRO A 16 -7.36 -10.75 3.70
C PRO A 16 -7.05 -9.30 4.05
N VAL A 17 -6.66 -8.54 3.03
CA VAL A 17 -6.48 -7.08 3.11
C VAL A 17 -7.02 -6.48 1.83
N ALA A 18 -7.61 -5.31 1.93
CA ALA A 18 -8.09 -4.59 0.75
C ALA A 18 -6.98 -3.70 0.20
N LEU A 19 -6.80 -3.74 -1.11
CA LEU A 19 -5.86 -2.87 -1.81
C LEU A 19 -6.63 -1.95 -2.74
N GLU A 20 -6.35 -0.65 -2.64
CA GLU A 20 -6.83 0.33 -3.60
C GLU A 20 -5.65 1.08 -4.16
N VAL A 21 -5.66 1.31 -5.48
CA VAL A 21 -4.65 2.14 -6.15
C VAL A 21 -5.38 3.18 -6.97
N ASP A 22 -5.17 4.43 -6.65
CA ASP A 22 -5.78 5.58 -7.33
C ASP A 22 -4.69 6.28 -8.13
N PHE A 23 -4.79 6.21 -9.45
CA PHE A 23 -3.80 6.79 -10.34
C PHE A 23 -4.00 8.29 -10.57
N GLY A 24 -5.07 8.88 -10.01
CA GLY A 24 -5.31 10.32 -10.05
C GLY A 24 -5.10 10.95 -11.42
N PRO A 25 -4.25 11.97 -11.52
CA PRO A 25 -4.07 12.69 -12.79
C PRO A 25 -3.44 11.84 -13.90
N ALA A 26 -2.91 10.66 -13.61
CA ALA A 26 -2.40 9.79 -14.66
C ALA A 26 -3.53 9.16 -15.49
N GLY A 27 -4.76 9.22 -15.00
CA GLY A 27 -5.93 8.85 -15.78
C GLY A 27 -6.15 7.36 -16.01
N ARG A 28 -5.44 6.51 -15.29
CA ARG A 28 -5.67 5.07 -15.41
C ARG A 28 -6.81 4.61 -14.52
N PRO A 29 -7.50 3.54 -14.91
CA PRO A 29 -8.56 2.98 -14.07
C PRO A 29 -8.00 2.59 -12.71
N PRO A 30 -8.70 2.90 -11.63
CA PRO A 30 -8.25 2.51 -10.30
C PRO A 30 -8.29 1.00 -10.10
N ILE A 31 -7.46 0.52 -9.19
CA ILE A 31 -7.46 -0.88 -8.79
C ILE A 31 -8.13 -0.96 -7.42
N SER A 32 -9.02 -1.92 -7.25
CA SER A 32 -9.69 -2.14 -5.98
C SER A 32 -9.93 -3.64 -5.84
N GLU A 33 -9.13 -4.30 -5.00
CA GLU A 33 -9.18 -5.75 -4.86
C GLU A 33 -8.90 -6.16 -3.43
N GLU A 34 -9.45 -7.29 -3.02
CA GLU A 34 -9.09 -7.93 -1.78
C GLU A 34 -8.03 -8.99 -2.08
N LEU A 35 -6.94 -8.94 -1.36
CA LEU A 35 -5.82 -9.86 -1.55
C LEU A 35 -5.53 -10.60 -0.26
N THR A 36 -5.03 -11.82 -0.37
CA THR A 36 -4.57 -12.59 0.77
C THR A 36 -3.07 -12.38 0.93
N VAL A 37 -2.65 -12.02 2.12
CA VAL A 37 -1.25 -11.76 2.42
C VAL A 37 -0.78 -12.63 3.58
N GLY A 38 0.53 -12.76 3.71
CA GLY A 38 1.14 -13.48 4.81
C GLY A 38 1.47 -12.57 5.98
N ARG A 39 1.72 -13.21 7.11
CA ARG A 39 2.17 -12.51 8.31
C ARG A 39 3.43 -11.72 8.00
N GLY A 40 3.49 -10.48 8.45
CA GLY A 40 4.62 -9.61 8.17
C GLY A 40 4.47 -8.76 6.94
N ALA A 41 3.37 -8.89 6.21
CA ALA A 41 3.11 -8.08 5.02
C ALA A 41 3.07 -6.60 5.38
N THR A 42 3.55 -5.78 4.45
CA THR A 42 3.56 -4.32 4.56
C THR A 42 2.78 -3.74 3.39
N PRO A 43 2.43 -2.45 3.43
CA PRO A 43 1.78 -1.83 2.27
C PRO A 43 2.56 -2.02 0.97
N LYS A 44 3.88 -2.00 1.03
CA LYS A 44 4.71 -2.19 -0.15
C LYS A 44 4.65 -3.63 -0.67
N THR A 45 4.76 -4.62 0.21
CA THR A 45 4.70 -6.01 -0.23
C THR A 45 3.31 -6.38 -0.74
N LEU A 46 2.27 -5.82 -0.13
CA LEU A 46 0.90 -5.98 -0.63
C LEU A 46 0.79 -5.44 -2.05
N LEU A 47 1.28 -4.22 -2.26
CA LEU A 47 1.25 -3.59 -3.57
C LEU A 47 1.98 -4.43 -4.62
N ALA A 48 3.18 -4.92 -4.27
CA ALA A 48 4.01 -5.70 -5.18
C ALA A 48 3.37 -7.04 -5.54
N GLN A 49 2.45 -7.53 -4.74
CA GLN A 49 1.73 -8.77 -5.02
C GLN A 49 0.79 -8.60 -6.22
N ARG A 50 0.33 -7.39 -6.48
CA ARG A 50 -0.67 -7.11 -7.50
C ARG A 50 -0.15 -6.25 -8.65
N CYS A 51 0.81 -5.38 -8.39
CA CYS A 51 1.26 -4.37 -9.33
C CYS A 51 2.75 -4.46 -9.58
N ALA A 52 3.19 -3.96 -10.73
CA ALA A 52 4.60 -3.73 -10.99
C ALA A 52 5.01 -2.49 -10.19
N VAL A 53 6.02 -2.64 -9.35
CA VAL A 53 6.46 -1.58 -8.45
C VAL A 53 7.90 -1.22 -8.71
N GLU A 54 8.17 0.08 -8.81
CA GLU A 54 9.53 0.61 -8.93
C GLU A 54 9.90 1.33 -7.64
N THR A 55 11.17 1.26 -7.27
CA THR A 55 11.67 1.90 -6.06
C THR A 55 12.97 2.64 -6.38
N GLY A 56 13.35 3.55 -5.49
CA GLY A 56 14.67 4.13 -5.57
C GLY A 56 14.87 5.24 -6.56
N ALA A 57 13.93 6.15 -6.67
CA ALA A 57 14.14 7.35 -7.47
C ALA A 57 15.31 8.15 -6.88
N ALA A 58 16.00 8.91 -7.74
CA ALA A 58 17.20 9.64 -7.35
C ALA A 58 17.01 10.59 -6.16
N CYS A 59 15.81 11.08 -5.98
CA CYS A 59 15.48 12.03 -4.91
C CYS A 59 15.16 11.38 -3.58
N CYS A 60 15.01 10.03 -3.58
CA CYS A 60 14.25 9.43 -2.49
C CYS A 60 14.96 8.22 -1.90
N ASP A 61 14.49 7.81 -0.73
CA ASP A 61 14.97 6.59 -0.08
C ASP A 61 14.79 5.42 -1.04
N PRO A 62 15.85 4.61 -1.27
CA PRO A 62 15.75 3.45 -2.17
C PRO A 62 14.66 2.44 -1.79
N ARG A 63 14.16 2.49 -0.56
CA ARG A 63 13.09 1.60 -0.12
C ARG A 63 11.70 2.11 -0.42
N GLU A 64 11.57 3.37 -0.80
CA GLU A 64 10.26 3.96 -1.07
C GLU A 64 9.80 3.65 -2.48
N VAL A 65 8.49 3.60 -2.66
CA VAL A 65 7.88 3.34 -3.94
C VAL A 65 7.96 4.58 -4.81
N SER A 66 8.60 4.45 -5.97
CA SER A 66 8.76 5.56 -6.91
C SER A 66 7.92 5.38 -8.17
N GLY A 67 7.32 4.22 -8.37
CA GLY A 67 6.46 4.00 -9.53
C GLY A 67 5.55 2.80 -9.32
N ILE A 68 4.34 2.88 -9.85
CA ILE A 68 3.36 1.79 -9.82
C ILE A 68 2.78 1.65 -11.22
N GLU A 69 2.88 0.44 -11.79
CA GLU A 69 2.36 0.14 -13.13
C GLU A 69 2.86 1.15 -14.18
N GLY A 70 4.12 1.53 -14.06
CA GLY A 70 4.73 2.45 -15.02
C GLY A 70 4.44 3.93 -14.77
N VAL A 71 3.65 4.25 -13.76
CA VAL A 71 3.37 5.65 -13.39
C VAL A 71 4.37 6.06 -12.32
N ALA A 72 5.38 6.82 -12.73
CA ALA A 72 6.47 7.23 -11.85
C ALA A 72 6.15 8.54 -11.14
N ILE A 73 6.76 8.75 -9.98
CA ILE A 73 6.69 10.06 -9.33
C ILE A 73 7.23 11.11 -10.30
N ASP A 74 6.72 12.33 -10.16
CA ASP A 74 7.16 13.45 -10.98
C ASP A 74 7.36 14.66 -10.07
N PRO A 75 8.55 14.79 -9.48
CA PRO A 75 8.81 15.88 -8.55
C PRO A 75 8.62 17.27 -9.17
N ALA A 76 8.96 17.43 -10.45
CA ALA A 76 8.82 18.71 -11.14
C ALA A 76 7.35 19.14 -11.23
N ALA A 77 6.43 18.19 -11.32
CA ALA A 77 5.01 18.46 -11.38
C ALA A 77 4.33 18.26 -10.01
N ASN A 78 5.11 18.01 -8.96
CA ASN A 78 4.61 17.75 -7.62
C ASN A 78 3.63 16.57 -7.60
N ARG A 79 4.08 15.44 -8.13
CA ARG A 79 3.29 14.21 -8.14
C ARG A 79 4.04 13.11 -7.42
N TRP A 80 3.39 12.52 -6.45
CA TRP A 80 4.01 11.53 -5.56
C TRP A 80 3.07 10.37 -5.31
N TRP A 81 3.63 9.20 -5.01
CA TRP A 81 2.86 8.08 -4.51
C TRP A 81 2.79 8.18 -2.99
N THR A 82 1.58 8.25 -2.47
CA THR A 82 1.33 8.30 -1.03
C THR A 82 0.52 7.08 -0.62
N VAL A 83 0.68 6.65 0.62
CA VAL A 83 -0.01 5.46 1.12
C VAL A 83 -0.74 5.78 2.41
N SER A 84 -1.91 5.16 2.57
CA SER A 84 -2.63 5.19 3.83
C SER A 84 -3.09 3.79 4.19
N VAL A 85 -3.24 3.56 5.48
CA VAL A 85 -3.81 2.32 6.01
C VAL A 85 -4.96 2.71 6.92
N ASN A 86 -6.15 2.23 6.57
CA ASN A 86 -7.39 2.57 7.29
C ASN A 86 -7.58 4.09 7.42
N GLY A 87 -7.19 4.81 6.38
CA GLY A 87 -7.33 6.27 6.34
C GLY A 87 -6.21 7.05 6.99
N SER A 88 -5.25 6.40 7.63
CA SER A 88 -4.12 7.09 8.26
C SER A 88 -2.92 7.12 7.34
N THR A 89 -2.35 8.31 7.15
CA THR A 89 -1.11 8.48 6.39
C THR A 89 0.13 8.36 7.28
N LYS A 90 -0.06 8.15 8.57
CA LYS A 90 1.06 7.99 9.50
C LYS A 90 1.52 6.54 9.52
N VAL A 91 1.90 6.05 8.37
CA VAL A 91 2.33 4.66 8.20
C VAL A 91 3.58 4.65 7.33
N SER A 92 4.34 3.58 7.45
CA SER A 92 5.52 3.37 6.62
C SER A 92 5.19 2.34 5.54
N PRO A 93 5.52 2.61 4.27
CA PRO A 93 5.24 1.64 3.20
C PRO A 93 5.98 0.32 3.38
N TYR A 94 7.12 0.32 4.06
CA TYR A 94 7.93 -0.88 4.19
C TYR A 94 8.14 -1.35 5.64
N ARG A 95 7.58 -0.65 6.63
CA ARG A 95 7.72 -1.04 8.05
C ARG A 95 6.40 -1.38 8.72
N THR A 96 5.32 -0.73 8.32
CA THR A 96 4.03 -0.96 8.94
C THR A 96 3.53 -2.36 8.64
N LYS A 97 3.29 -3.15 9.68
CA LYS A 97 2.77 -4.51 9.52
C LYS A 97 1.27 -4.49 9.38
N LEU A 98 0.77 -5.10 8.33
CA LEU A 98 -0.65 -5.17 8.07
C LEU A 98 -1.32 -6.20 8.97
N LYS A 99 -2.61 -5.99 9.21
CA LYS A 99 -3.46 -6.85 10.03
C LYS A 99 -4.67 -7.28 9.23
N PRO A 100 -5.32 -8.37 9.64
CA PRO A 100 -6.54 -8.82 8.94
C PRO A 100 -7.55 -7.70 8.79
N GLY A 101 -8.07 -7.54 7.60
CA GLY A 101 -9.10 -6.55 7.31
C GLY A 101 -8.59 -5.13 7.09
N ASP A 102 -7.30 -4.91 7.12
CA ASP A 102 -6.75 -3.58 6.83
C ASP A 102 -7.10 -3.14 5.41
N ARG A 103 -7.23 -1.84 5.23
CA ARG A 103 -7.51 -1.23 3.93
C ARG A 103 -6.35 -0.33 3.58
N VAL A 104 -5.62 -0.71 2.53
CA VAL A 104 -4.43 0.01 2.08
C VAL A 104 -4.77 0.75 0.81
N ARG A 105 -4.47 2.05 0.79
CA ARG A 105 -4.70 2.86 -0.39
C ARG A 105 -3.42 3.56 -0.82
N TRP A 106 -3.06 3.37 -2.07
CA TRP A 106 -1.97 4.09 -2.72
C TRP A 106 -2.58 5.14 -3.65
N SER A 107 -2.09 6.38 -3.54
CA SER A 107 -2.66 7.49 -4.33
C SER A 107 -1.55 8.27 -5.00
N TYR A 108 -1.74 8.56 -6.29
CA TYR A 108 -0.84 9.40 -7.06
C TYR A 108 -1.38 10.82 -7.03
N ARG A 109 -0.70 11.69 -6.30
CA ARG A 109 -1.27 13.01 -6.00
C ARG A 109 -0.19 14.03 -5.69
N ALA A 110 -0.62 15.30 -5.59
CA ALA A 110 0.24 16.38 -5.15
C ALA A 110 0.54 16.21 -3.65
N ASP A 111 1.71 16.67 -3.26
CA ASP A 111 2.06 16.74 -1.86
C ASP A 111 1.50 18.04 -1.30
N ASP A 112 0.53 17.93 -0.42
CA ASP A 112 -0.11 19.09 0.20
C ASP A 112 0.68 19.49 1.44
N GLN A 113 1.47 20.48 1.32
CA GLN A 113 2.28 20.97 2.43
C GLN A 113 1.45 21.60 3.53
#